data_b33fcccbe649292b022d6efb74734e91
#
_entry.id   b33fcccbe649292b022d6efb74734e91
#
_cell.length_a   1.000
_cell.length_b   1.000
_cell.length_c   1.000
_cell.angle_alpha   90.00
_cell.angle_beta   90.00
_cell.angle_gamma   90.00
#
_symmetry.space_group_name_H-M   'P 1'
#
loop_
_entity.id
_entity.type
_entity.pdbx_description
1 polymer ?
#
loop_
_entity_poly.entity_id
_entity_poly.type
_entity_poly.pdbx_seq_one_letter_code
_entity_poly.pdbx_strand_id
1 'polypeptide(L)'
;MSNELEAAALQALARTAISAPLVSHVYTADPSAHVFDGALYIYPSHDIDAGVAFSDDGSHFDMADYHVFRMAHPDAAVEDLGQVLHVRDVPWAQRQMWAPDAAQRDGKTYLYFPAKRADGIFQIGVA
;
A
#
# COMPACT_ATOMS: atom_id res chain seq x y z
N MET A 1 10.70 -28.22 -3.36
CA MET A 1 9.44 -28.56 -4.08
C MET A 1 8.39 -27.47 -3.98
N SER A 2 8.13 -26.85 -2.82
CA SER A 2 7.14 -25.78 -2.69
C SER A 2 7.47 -24.54 -3.54
N ASN A 3 8.69 -24.07 -3.53
CA ASN A 3 9.11 -22.86 -4.27
C ASN A 3 9.03 -23.01 -5.80
N GLU A 4 9.26 -24.20 -6.34
CA GLU A 4 9.18 -24.44 -7.79
C GLU A 4 7.73 -24.50 -8.29
N LEU A 5 6.83 -25.06 -7.48
CA LEU A 5 5.40 -25.11 -7.78
C LEU A 5 4.77 -23.71 -7.70
N GLU A 6 5.14 -22.90 -6.71
CA GLU A 6 4.74 -21.50 -6.59
C GLU A 6 5.25 -20.66 -7.77
N ALA A 7 6.52 -20.80 -8.12
CA ALA A 7 7.10 -20.09 -9.26
C ALA A 7 6.40 -20.48 -10.58
N ALA A 8 6.07 -21.76 -10.78
CA ALA A 8 5.35 -22.23 -11.95
C ALA A 8 3.91 -21.70 -11.99
N ALA A 9 3.23 -21.65 -10.85
CA ALA A 9 1.88 -21.08 -10.74
C ALA A 9 1.86 -19.58 -11.04
N LEU A 10 2.81 -18.81 -10.51
CA LEU A 10 2.97 -17.38 -10.78
C LEU A 10 3.28 -17.11 -12.26
N GLN A 11 4.13 -17.94 -12.89
CA GLN A 11 4.41 -17.83 -14.31
C GLN A 11 3.19 -18.18 -15.18
N ALA A 12 2.37 -19.14 -14.76
CA ALA A 12 1.12 -19.47 -15.45
C ALA A 12 0.09 -18.34 -15.36
N LEU A 13 -0.05 -17.72 -14.19
CA LEU A 13 -0.89 -16.54 -13.98
C LEU A 13 -0.42 -15.35 -14.82
N ALA A 14 0.89 -15.08 -14.86
CA ALA A 14 1.45 -14.01 -15.66
C ALA A 14 1.18 -14.18 -17.17
N ARG A 15 1.12 -15.41 -17.66
CA ARG A 15 0.78 -15.70 -19.07
C ARG A 15 -0.69 -15.51 -19.42
N THR A 16 -1.59 -15.55 -18.43
CA THR A 16 -3.03 -15.34 -18.60
C THR A 16 -3.48 -13.94 -18.20
N ALA A 17 -2.60 -13.14 -17.63
CA ALA A 17 -2.89 -11.77 -17.27
C ALA A 17 -3.16 -10.91 -18.53
N ILE A 18 -4.18 -10.06 -18.45
CA ILE A 18 -4.55 -9.13 -19.52
C ILE A 18 -3.65 -7.90 -19.58
N SER A 19 -2.89 -7.65 -18.51
CA SER A 19 -1.93 -6.55 -18.38
C SER A 19 -0.78 -6.94 -17.45
N ALA A 20 0.34 -6.23 -17.54
CA ALA A 20 1.39 -6.27 -16.53
C ALA A 20 0.90 -5.62 -15.23
N PRO A 21 1.52 -5.96 -14.06
CA PRO A 21 1.30 -5.20 -12.84
C PRO A 21 1.56 -3.71 -13.06
N LEU A 22 0.71 -2.84 -12.50
CA LEU A 22 0.89 -1.39 -12.60
C LEU A 22 2.18 -0.91 -11.94
N VAL A 23 2.57 -1.54 -10.84
CA VAL A 23 3.76 -1.22 -10.05
C VAL A 23 4.55 -2.50 -9.80
N SER A 24 5.86 -2.48 -10.04
CA SER A 24 6.75 -3.64 -9.87
C SER A 24 8.07 -3.32 -9.17
N HIS A 25 8.32 -2.05 -8.83
CA HIS A 25 9.56 -1.61 -8.18
C HIS A 25 9.47 -1.58 -6.65
N VAL A 26 8.25 -1.67 -6.10
CA VAL A 26 7.95 -1.80 -4.68
C VAL A 26 6.83 -2.82 -4.48
N TYR A 27 6.81 -3.47 -3.33
CA TYR A 27 5.70 -4.36 -2.96
C TYR A 27 4.57 -3.55 -2.35
N THR A 28 3.35 -3.84 -2.78
CA THR A 28 2.15 -3.13 -2.34
C THR A 28 0.99 -4.11 -2.16
N ALA A 29 0.07 -3.78 -1.23
CA ALA A 29 -1.16 -4.54 -1.01
C ALA A 29 -2.34 -3.61 -0.72
N ASP A 30 -3.54 -4.17 -0.71
CA ASP A 30 -4.78 -3.54 -0.26
C ASP A 30 -5.01 -2.12 -0.80
N PRO A 31 -4.90 -1.88 -2.12
CA PRO A 31 -5.01 -0.54 -2.67
C PRO A 31 -6.44 -0.01 -2.63
N SER A 32 -6.60 1.24 -2.24
CA SER A 32 -7.77 2.05 -2.62
C SER A 32 -7.45 2.90 -3.85
N ALA A 33 -8.48 3.25 -4.63
CA ALA A 33 -8.30 4.04 -5.84
C ALA A 33 -9.44 5.05 -6.01
N HIS A 34 -9.06 6.29 -6.32
CA HIS A 34 -9.99 7.41 -6.50
C HIS A 34 -9.63 8.26 -7.70
N VAL A 35 -10.64 8.86 -8.30
CA VAL A 35 -10.44 9.90 -9.32
C VAL A 35 -10.57 11.25 -8.64
N PHE A 36 -9.45 11.99 -8.59
CA PHE A 36 -9.40 13.35 -8.11
C PHE A 36 -8.85 14.26 -9.22
N ASP A 37 -9.52 15.38 -9.45
CA ASP A 37 -9.11 16.38 -10.46
C ASP A 37 -8.83 15.78 -11.85
N GLY A 38 -9.61 14.76 -12.23
CA GLY A 38 -9.51 14.10 -13.55
C GLY A 38 -8.37 13.09 -13.70
N ALA A 39 -7.62 12.79 -12.64
CA ALA A 39 -6.60 11.75 -12.63
C ALA A 39 -6.94 10.64 -11.62
N LEU A 40 -6.45 9.43 -11.88
CA LEU A 40 -6.58 8.30 -10.98
C LEU A 40 -5.43 8.33 -9.97
N TYR A 41 -5.77 8.24 -8.68
CA TYR A 41 -4.82 8.10 -7.58
C TYR A 41 -5.03 6.77 -6.89
N ILE A 42 -3.93 6.09 -6.56
CA ILE A 42 -3.93 4.76 -5.95
C ILE A 42 -3.13 4.84 -4.64
N TYR A 43 -3.75 4.36 -3.57
CA TYR A 43 -3.25 4.44 -2.20
C TYR A 43 -3.12 3.02 -1.62
N PRO A 44 -2.02 2.32 -1.84
CA PRO A 44 -1.77 1.01 -1.24
C PRO A 44 -1.06 1.11 0.10
N SER A 45 -1.02 0.00 0.85
CA SER A 45 0.03 -0.22 1.83
C SER A 45 1.37 -0.47 1.11
N HIS A 46 2.49 -0.09 1.75
CA HIS A 46 3.83 -0.36 1.24
C HIS A 46 4.43 -1.55 2.00
N ASP A 47 4.39 -2.72 1.39
CA ASP A 47 4.86 -3.94 2.01
C ASP A 47 6.38 -3.99 2.01
N ILE A 48 6.96 -4.25 3.18
CA ILE A 48 8.39 -4.38 3.38
C ILE A 48 8.71 -5.70 4.09
N ASP A 49 9.88 -6.26 3.81
CA ASP A 49 10.43 -7.32 4.64
C ASP A 49 11.02 -6.69 5.91
N ALA A 50 10.24 -6.70 6.98
CA ALA A 50 10.64 -6.16 8.28
C ALA A 50 11.49 -7.15 9.09
N GLY A 51 11.81 -8.34 8.54
CA GLY A 51 12.53 -9.40 9.26
C GLY A 51 11.75 -10.02 10.43
N VAL A 52 10.44 -9.79 10.48
CA VAL A 52 9.54 -10.37 11.49
C VAL A 52 9.04 -11.72 11.00
N ALA A 53 9.15 -12.75 11.84
CA ALA A 53 8.66 -14.08 11.51
C ALA A 53 7.15 -14.07 11.25
N PHE A 54 6.70 -14.94 10.33
CA PHE A 54 5.28 -15.11 10.05
C PHE A 54 4.49 -15.42 11.33
N SER A 55 3.34 -14.80 11.46
CA SER A 55 2.45 -14.93 12.60
C SER A 55 0.99 -14.82 12.14
N ASP A 56 0.11 -15.63 12.73
CA ASP A 56 -1.32 -15.64 12.41
C ASP A 56 -2.06 -14.36 12.85
N ASP A 57 -1.44 -13.56 13.73
CA ASP A 57 -1.98 -12.27 14.17
C ASP A 57 -1.62 -11.09 13.24
N GLY A 58 -0.88 -11.35 12.17
CA GLY A 58 -0.48 -10.33 11.20
C GLY A 58 0.68 -9.44 11.64
N SER A 59 1.36 -9.75 12.76
CA SER A 59 2.45 -8.90 13.27
C SER A 59 3.67 -8.82 12.34
N HIS A 60 3.80 -9.74 11.39
CA HIS A 60 4.83 -9.72 10.35
C HIS A 60 4.56 -8.66 9.26
N PHE A 61 3.33 -8.16 9.12
CA PHE A 61 2.99 -7.05 8.23
C PHE A 61 3.32 -5.72 8.89
N ASP A 62 4.61 -5.41 8.99
CA ASP A 62 5.12 -4.27 9.77
C ASP A 62 5.52 -3.11 8.86
N MET A 63 4.57 -2.64 8.04
CA MET A 63 4.75 -1.52 7.14
C MET A 63 4.96 -0.22 7.91
N ALA A 64 5.83 0.64 7.37
CA ALA A 64 6.27 1.86 8.03
C ALA A 64 5.88 3.16 7.32
N ASP A 65 5.44 3.10 6.07
CA ASP A 65 5.13 4.28 5.26
C ASP A 65 4.10 4.01 4.18
N TYR A 66 3.68 5.06 3.49
CA TYR A 66 2.80 5.00 2.32
C TYR A 66 3.43 5.70 1.14
N HIS A 67 3.31 5.07 -0.04
CA HIS A 67 3.47 5.69 -1.34
C HIS A 67 2.11 5.99 -1.96
N VAL A 68 2.06 6.97 -2.84
CA VAL A 68 0.88 7.25 -3.67
C VAL A 68 1.28 7.15 -5.12
N PHE A 69 0.44 6.48 -5.90
CA PHE A 69 0.62 6.35 -7.34
C PHE A 69 -0.45 7.14 -8.08
N ARG A 70 -0.07 7.70 -9.22
CA ARG A 70 -0.95 8.50 -10.05
C ARG A 70 -0.93 8.02 -11.50
N MET A 71 -2.10 8.03 -12.12
CA MET A 71 -2.26 7.84 -13.56
C MET A 71 -3.11 8.99 -14.12
N ALA A 72 -2.66 9.60 -15.22
CA ALA A 72 -3.43 10.67 -15.87
C ALA A 72 -4.77 10.16 -16.42
N HIS A 73 -4.82 8.90 -16.82
CA HIS A 73 -6.02 8.15 -17.23
C HIS A 73 -5.71 6.64 -17.09
N PRO A 74 -6.71 5.73 -17.16
CA PRO A 74 -6.51 4.30 -16.89
C PRO A 74 -5.45 3.60 -17.75
N ASP A 75 -5.20 4.09 -18.96
CA ASP A 75 -4.20 3.54 -19.89
C ASP A 75 -2.85 4.29 -19.84
N ALA A 76 -2.70 5.26 -18.95
CA ALA A 76 -1.47 6.01 -18.81
C ALA A 76 -0.42 5.21 -18.00
N ALA A 77 0.85 5.57 -18.16
CA ALA A 77 1.91 5.09 -17.30
C ALA A 77 1.65 5.51 -15.84
N VAL A 78 2.01 4.63 -14.92
CA VAL A 78 1.95 4.91 -13.48
C VAL A 78 3.12 5.78 -13.08
N GLU A 79 2.84 6.85 -12.37
CA GLU A 79 3.81 7.71 -11.72
C GLU A 79 3.81 7.40 -10.21
N ASP A 80 4.99 7.08 -9.66
CA ASP A 80 5.18 6.98 -8.21
C ASP A 80 5.47 8.38 -7.67
N LEU A 81 4.55 8.92 -6.88
CA LEU A 81 4.71 10.23 -6.24
C LEU A 81 5.63 10.18 -5.01
N GLY A 82 6.11 8.99 -4.67
CA GLY A 82 7.01 8.77 -3.56
C GLY A 82 6.30 8.60 -2.21
N GLN A 83 7.09 8.59 -1.16
CA GLN A 83 6.62 8.49 0.22
C GLN A 83 5.85 9.75 0.62
N VAL A 84 4.60 9.57 1.05
CA VAL A 84 3.72 10.67 1.46
C VAL A 84 3.53 10.77 2.98
N LEU A 85 3.69 9.67 3.69
CA LEU A 85 3.60 9.62 5.16
C LEU A 85 4.47 8.48 5.68
N HIS A 86 5.18 8.71 6.78
CA HIS A 86 5.94 7.67 7.48
C HIS A 86 5.51 7.59 8.94
N VAL A 87 5.57 6.40 9.54
CA VAL A 87 5.14 6.14 10.92
C VAL A 87 5.81 7.07 11.95
N ARG A 88 7.09 7.47 11.71
CA ARG A 88 7.83 8.42 12.56
C ARG A 88 7.23 9.82 12.60
N ASP A 89 6.43 10.19 11.59
CA ASP A 89 5.79 11.50 11.49
C ASP A 89 4.42 11.52 12.19
N VAL A 90 3.99 10.36 12.73
CA VAL A 90 2.71 10.19 13.42
C VAL A 90 2.96 9.97 14.92
N PRO A 91 2.77 10.99 15.78
CA PRO A 91 3.22 10.97 17.17
C PRO A 91 2.67 9.83 18.04
N TRP A 92 1.50 9.31 17.69
CA TRP A 92 0.84 8.22 18.45
C TRP A 92 1.08 6.83 17.85
N ALA A 93 1.51 6.73 16.58
CA ALA A 93 1.74 5.46 15.89
C ALA A 93 3.15 4.93 16.18
N GLN A 94 3.28 3.62 16.23
CA GLN A 94 4.56 2.96 16.41
C GLN A 94 4.93 2.07 15.22
N ARG A 95 3.95 1.35 14.65
CA ARG A 95 4.19 0.33 13.63
C ARG A 95 2.93 -0.02 12.85
N GLN A 96 3.05 -0.88 11.86
CA GLN A 96 1.96 -1.52 11.13
C GLN A 96 1.00 -0.50 10.50
N MET A 97 1.53 0.31 9.58
CA MET A 97 0.73 1.20 8.73
C MET A 97 0.05 0.39 7.64
N TRP A 98 -1.15 -0.13 7.94
CA TRP A 98 -1.89 -1.05 7.08
C TRP A 98 -2.71 -0.30 6.02
N ALA A 99 -3.67 -0.99 5.37
CA ALA A 99 -4.42 -0.52 4.23
C ALA A 99 -5.01 0.90 4.39
N PRO A 100 -4.55 1.88 3.60
CA PRO A 100 -5.06 3.25 3.68
C PRO A 100 -6.23 3.49 2.72
N ASP A 101 -6.90 4.60 2.92
CA ASP A 101 -7.87 5.15 1.98
C ASP A 101 -7.72 6.67 1.91
N ALA A 102 -8.33 7.32 0.91
CA ALA A 102 -8.27 8.75 0.74
C ALA A 102 -9.64 9.35 0.43
N ALA A 103 -9.82 10.58 0.83
CA ALA A 103 -10.98 11.38 0.47
C ALA A 103 -10.55 12.81 0.13
N GLN A 104 -11.31 13.47 -0.73
CA GLN A 104 -11.06 14.86 -1.09
C GLN A 104 -12.20 15.75 -0.60
N ARG A 105 -11.85 16.88 -0.01
CA ARG A 105 -12.79 17.91 0.43
C ARG A 105 -12.14 19.30 0.34
N ASP A 106 -12.85 20.27 -0.22
CA ASP A 106 -12.42 21.67 -0.31
C ASP A 106 -11.02 21.85 -0.92
N GLY A 107 -10.70 21.07 -1.97
CA GLY A 107 -9.42 21.10 -2.66
C GLY A 107 -8.25 20.46 -1.91
N LYS A 108 -8.51 19.79 -0.79
CA LYS A 108 -7.53 19.04 -0.01
C LYS A 108 -7.81 17.55 -0.09
N THR A 109 -6.75 16.76 -0.15
CA THR A 109 -6.81 15.31 -0.05
C THR A 109 -6.41 14.89 1.36
N TYR A 110 -7.22 14.04 1.96
CA TYR A 110 -7.01 13.49 3.29
C TYR A 110 -6.72 12.00 3.17
N LEU A 111 -5.62 11.56 3.76
CA LEU A 111 -5.25 10.15 3.85
C LEU A 111 -5.73 9.59 5.19
N TYR A 112 -6.60 8.58 5.13
CA TYR A 112 -7.06 7.82 6.30
C TYR A 112 -6.24 6.54 6.38
N PHE A 113 -5.69 6.25 7.55
CA PHE A 113 -4.80 5.10 7.70
C PHE A 113 -4.93 4.44 9.07
N PRO A 114 -4.92 3.10 9.15
CA PRO A 114 -4.77 2.40 10.40
C PRO A 114 -3.28 2.28 10.75
N ALA A 115 -2.96 2.47 12.02
CA ALA A 115 -1.63 2.20 12.54
C ALA A 115 -1.72 1.71 13.99
N LYS A 116 -0.72 0.95 14.42
CA LYS A 116 -0.67 0.37 15.75
C LYS A 116 0.10 1.27 16.69
N ARG A 117 -0.48 1.53 17.87
CA ARG A 117 0.14 2.26 18.97
C ARG A 117 1.14 1.38 19.74
N ALA A 118 1.91 2.01 20.62
CA ALA A 118 2.85 1.32 21.53
C ALA A 118 2.18 0.29 22.46
N ASP A 119 0.91 0.52 22.83
CA ASP A 119 0.13 -0.40 23.66
C ASP A 119 -0.51 -1.56 22.87
N GLY A 120 -0.21 -1.67 21.57
CA GLY A 120 -0.70 -2.74 20.71
C GLY A 120 -2.11 -2.52 20.11
N ILE A 121 -2.72 -1.37 20.35
CA ILE A 121 -4.06 -1.05 19.85
C ILE A 121 -3.95 -0.32 18.51
N PHE A 122 -4.76 -0.76 17.54
CA PHE A 122 -4.90 -0.03 16.27
C PHE A 122 -5.81 1.19 16.42
N GLN A 123 -5.41 2.27 15.76
CA GLN A 123 -6.22 3.48 15.62
C GLN A 123 -6.24 3.92 14.16
N ILE A 124 -7.27 4.70 13.80
CA ILE A 124 -7.35 5.37 12.51
C ILE A 124 -6.79 6.78 12.67
N GLY A 125 -5.81 7.09 11.84
CA GLY A 125 -5.28 8.45 11.67
C GLY A 125 -5.84 9.12 10.41
N VAL A 126 -5.71 10.44 10.38
CA VAL A 126 -5.99 11.28 9.21
C VAL A 126 -4.81 12.24 9.04
N ALA A 127 -4.27 12.32 7.83
CA ALA A 127 -3.18 13.21 7.45
C ALA A 127 -3.57 14.07 6.24
#